data_9b4c6caebc9e605c66918bf3a90cd392
#
_entry.id   9b4c6caebc9e605c66918bf3a90cd392
#
_cell.length_a   1.000
_cell.length_b   1.000
_cell.length_c   1.000
_cell.angle_alpha   90.00
_cell.angle_beta   90.00
_cell.angle_gamma   90.00
#
_symmetry.space_group_name_H-M   'P 1'
#
loop_
_entity.id
_entity.type
_entity.pdbx_description
1 polymer ?
#
loop_
_entity_poly.entity_id
_entity_poly.type
_entity_poly.pdbx_seq_one_letter_code
_entity_poly.pdbx_strand_id
1 'polypeptide(L)'
;IRELAQQLSVTRSTVQNAYNELQDNGWIESTIGRGTFVSNQVQPRTAMRFSSQQLTPDAVISDILQINEVVGTRSLASASPDPTLFPADEFWDALLGLRSQMINLVSYTSSQGDPVLRVELAKQLQTRAIAAQPDEILVTSGVAQALSLLMQTLCRPGDSVAVEQPTYLGLLHTIKAQGLHAVGVPFDNEGPQLDELERVIHQHRPRFFYTIPSFQ
;
A
#
# COMPACT_ATOMS: atom_id res chain seq x y z
N ILE A 1 18.98 36.22 10.89
CA ILE A 1 17.74 36.63 11.61
C ILE A 1 17.27 37.99 11.12
N ARG A 2 18.13 39.05 11.05
CA ARG A 2 17.70 40.38 10.61
C ARG A 2 17.23 40.38 9.16
N GLU A 3 18.01 39.81 8.26
CA GLU A 3 17.67 39.73 6.83
C GLU A 3 16.43 38.89 6.61
N LEU A 4 16.32 37.74 7.26
CA LEU A 4 15.17 36.85 7.14
C LEU A 4 13.88 37.52 7.66
N ALA A 5 13.94 38.25 8.78
CA ALA A 5 12.80 39.01 9.29
C ALA A 5 12.32 40.07 8.30
N GLN A 6 13.27 40.72 7.62
CA GLN A 6 12.95 41.73 6.60
C GLN A 6 12.36 41.08 5.34
N GLN A 7 12.95 39.99 4.86
CA GLN A 7 12.43 39.24 3.69
C GLN A 7 11.01 38.70 3.90
N LEU A 8 10.72 38.21 5.11
CA LEU A 8 9.43 37.62 5.44
C LEU A 8 8.41 38.66 5.98
N SER A 9 8.80 39.93 6.12
CA SER A 9 7.95 40.99 6.67
C SER A 9 7.39 40.66 8.07
N VAL A 10 8.20 40.02 8.91
CA VAL A 10 7.88 39.66 10.30
C VAL A 10 8.83 40.32 11.28
N THR A 11 8.51 40.26 12.58
CA THR A 11 9.40 40.80 13.62
C THR A 11 10.62 39.92 13.84
N ARG A 12 11.71 40.51 14.32
CA ARG A 12 12.92 39.74 14.70
C ARG A 12 12.63 38.72 15.77
N SER A 13 11.73 39.03 16.71
CA SER A 13 11.33 38.10 17.76
C SER A 13 10.61 36.87 17.20
N THR A 14 9.78 37.04 16.17
CA THR A 14 9.11 35.93 15.50
C THR A 14 10.14 34.97 14.89
N VAL A 15 11.14 35.48 14.18
CA VAL A 15 12.20 34.65 13.60
C VAL A 15 13.04 34.01 14.70
N GLN A 16 13.38 34.74 15.77
CA GLN A 16 14.16 34.18 16.88
C GLN A 16 13.41 33.04 17.57
N ASN A 17 12.12 33.19 17.81
CA ASN A 17 11.32 32.14 18.43
C ASN A 17 11.26 30.89 17.53
N ALA A 18 11.09 31.07 16.21
CA ALA A 18 11.13 29.95 15.28
C ALA A 18 12.49 29.23 15.26
N TYR A 19 13.60 29.97 15.35
CA TYR A 19 14.94 29.38 15.45
C TYR A 19 15.13 28.63 16.77
N ASN A 20 14.65 29.17 17.87
CA ASN A 20 14.69 28.49 19.17
C ASN A 20 13.89 27.16 19.13
N GLU A 21 12.69 27.21 18.59
CA GLU A 21 11.84 26.04 18.43
C GLU A 21 12.47 24.97 17.53
N LEU A 22 13.10 25.37 16.42
CA LEU A 22 13.84 24.46 15.54
C LEU A 22 15.06 23.86 16.25
N GLN A 23 15.74 24.63 17.09
CA GLN A 23 16.90 24.19 17.85
C GLN A 23 16.50 23.25 18.99
N ASP A 24 15.44 23.57 19.73
CA ASP A 24 14.88 22.74 20.79
C ASP A 24 14.38 21.39 20.27
N ASN A 25 13.87 21.39 19.04
CA ASN A 25 13.45 20.17 18.32
C ASN A 25 14.61 19.45 17.60
N GLY A 26 15.87 19.94 17.72
CA GLY A 26 17.05 19.30 17.15
C GLY A 26 17.20 19.40 15.63
N TRP A 27 16.42 20.28 14.97
CA TRP A 27 16.49 20.49 13.53
C TRP A 27 17.68 21.32 13.08
N ILE A 28 18.13 22.23 13.94
CA ILE A 28 19.28 23.11 13.69
C ILE A 28 20.22 23.11 14.88
N GLU A 29 21.48 23.32 14.60
CA GLU A 29 22.55 23.50 15.59
C GLU A 29 23.20 24.86 15.39
N SER A 30 23.35 25.63 16.49
CA SER A 30 24.00 26.93 16.48
C SER A 30 25.39 26.84 17.10
N THR A 31 26.41 27.20 16.34
CA THR A 31 27.79 27.24 16.79
C THR A 31 28.24 28.69 16.91
N ILE A 32 28.72 29.09 18.08
CA ILE A 32 29.20 30.44 18.34
C ILE A 32 30.32 30.79 17.33
N GLY A 33 30.18 31.87 16.61
CA GLY A 33 31.14 32.33 15.63
C GLY A 33 31.10 31.67 14.26
N ARG A 34 30.30 30.60 14.08
CA ARG A 34 30.14 29.88 12.79
C ARG A 34 28.76 30.00 12.18
N GLY A 35 27.75 30.31 12.95
CA GLY A 35 26.38 30.44 12.49
C GLY A 35 25.48 29.28 12.89
N THR A 36 24.30 29.23 12.28
CA THR A 36 23.30 28.19 12.48
C THR A 36 23.21 27.31 11.24
N PHE A 37 23.28 26.00 11.44
CA PHE A 37 23.30 25.00 10.39
C PHE A 37 22.17 24.00 10.63
N VAL A 38 21.70 23.36 9.56
CA VAL A 38 20.79 22.20 9.70
C VAL A 38 21.56 21.08 10.38
N SER A 39 20.98 20.52 11.44
CA SER A 39 21.59 19.43 12.17
C SER A 39 21.74 18.20 11.29
N ASN A 40 22.97 17.60 11.29
CA ASN A 40 23.18 16.32 10.62
C ASN A 40 22.60 15.14 11.41
N GLN A 41 22.22 15.38 12.66
CA GLN A 41 21.42 14.43 13.44
C GLN A 41 19.96 14.62 13.02
N VAL A 42 19.57 14.03 11.92
CA VAL A 42 18.17 13.70 11.68
C VAL A 42 17.80 12.78 12.83
N GLN A 43 17.33 13.35 13.94
CA GLN A 43 16.66 12.50 14.93
C GLN A 43 15.51 11.85 14.20
N PRO A 44 15.48 10.52 14.08
CA PRO A 44 14.33 9.88 13.49
C PRO A 44 13.13 10.37 14.29
N ARG A 45 12.22 11.08 13.62
CA ARG A 45 10.92 11.43 14.19
C ARG A 45 10.31 10.12 14.64
N THR A 46 10.25 9.94 15.92
CA THR A 46 9.80 8.75 16.61
C THR A 46 10.91 7.69 16.74
N ALA A 47 11.72 7.80 17.81
CA ALA A 47 12.17 6.55 18.41
C ALA A 47 10.91 5.72 18.63
N MET A 48 10.76 4.63 17.88
CA MET A 48 9.68 3.68 18.12
C MET A 48 9.73 3.34 19.58
N ARG A 49 8.79 3.84 20.36
CA ARG A 49 8.58 3.35 21.71
C ARG A 49 7.92 2.00 21.52
N PHE A 50 8.75 0.97 21.45
CA PHE A 50 8.26 -0.39 21.62
C PHE A 50 7.61 -0.42 23.00
N SER A 51 6.30 -0.25 23.03
CA SER A 51 5.56 -0.49 24.25
C SER A 51 5.69 -1.98 24.53
N SER A 52 5.88 -2.35 25.79
CA SER A 52 5.90 -3.74 26.26
C SER A 52 4.52 -4.43 26.16
N GLN A 53 3.68 -4.00 25.23
CA GLN A 53 2.44 -4.69 24.90
C GLN A 53 2.77 -6.04 24.27
N GLN A 54 1.95 -7.04 24.60
CA GLN A 54 2.07 -8.37 24.00
C GLN A 54 2.19 -8.23 22.47
N LEU A 55 3.30 -8.74 21.91
CA LEU A 55 3.54 -8.78 20.48
C LEU A 55 2.47 -9.67 19.85
N THR A 56 1.40 -9.07 19.37
CA THR A 56 0.45 -9.76 18.51
C THR A 56 0.97 -9.73 17.08
N PRO A 57 0.65 -10.73 16.24
CA PRO A 57 1.04 -10.69 14.82
C PRO A 57 0.63 -9.40 14.12
N ASP A 58 -0.52 -8.83 14.48
CA ASP A 58 -1.02 -7.57 13.92
C ASP A 58 -0.17 -6.37 14.33
N ALA A 59 0.33 -6.34 15.57
CA ALA A 59 1.25 -5.29 16.03
C ALA A 59 2.59 -5.36 15.29
N VAL A 60 3.15 -6.55 15.10
CA VAL A 60 4.39 -6.75 14.34
C VAL A 60 4.25 -6.28 12.88
N ILE A 61 3.13 -6.59 12.23
CA ILE A 61 2.86 -6.15 10.86
C ILE A 61 2.71 -4.63 10.80
N SER A 62 1.99 -4.03 11.76
CA SER A 62 1.85 -2.57 11.85
C SER A 62 3.23 -1.89 12.02
N ASP A 63 4.08 -2.44 12.87
CA ASP A 63 5.43 -1.93 13.10
C ASP A 63 6.29 -2.03 11.81
N ILE A 64 6.22 -3.14 11.08
CA ILE A 64 6.94 -3.31 9.81
C ILE A 64 6.48 -2.25 8.79
N LEU A 65 5.18 -1.99 8.68
CA LEU A 65 4.65 -0.98 7.77
C LEU A 65 5.08 0.44 8.18
N GLN A 66 5.14 0.74 9.48
CA GLN A 66 5.59 2.04 9.98
C GLN A 66 7.10 2.27 9.76
N ILE A 67 7.93 1.23 9.82
CA ILE A 67 9.38 1.33 9.52
C ILE A 67 9.60 1.85 8.09
N ASN A 68 8.73 1.55 7.16
CA ASN A 68 8.82 2.02 5.78
C ASN A 68 8.70 3.55 5.65
N GLU A 69 8.08 4.23 6.63
CA GLU A 69 7.90 5.68 6.63
C GLU A 69 9.08 6.44 7.25
N VAL A 70 10.07 5.71 7.81
CA VAL A 70 11.25 6.33 8.44
C VAL A 70 12.19 6.85 7.36
N VAL A 71 12.43 8.16 7.38
CA VAL A 71 13.33 8.83 6.42
C VAL A 71 14.74 8.22 6.48
N GLY A 72 15.28 7.85 5.33
CA GLY A 72 16.62 7.24 5.21
C GLY A 72 16.63 5.71 5.30
N THR A 73 15.48 5.08 5.56
CA THR A 73 15.36 3.62 5.54
C THR A 73 15.08 3.14 4.12
N ARG A 74 15.88 2.17 3.62
CA ARG A 74 15.52 1.39 2.43
C ARG A 74 14.72 0.18 2.87
N SER A 75 13.42 0.22 2.66
CA SER A 75 12.58 -0.93 2.98
C SER A 75 12.71 -2.02 1.92
N LEU A 76 12.99 -3.25 2.37
CA LEU A 76 12.86 -4.46 1.57
C LEU A 76 11.57 -5.24 1.93
N ALA A 77 10.76 -4.69 2.84
CA ALA A 77 9.55 -5.33 3.33
C ALA A 77 8.31 -5.01 2.47
N SER A 78 8.35 -3.94 1.67
CA SER A 78 7.28 -3.60 0.73
C SER A 78 7.77 -3.77 -0.71
N ALA A 79 7.08 -4.59 -1.48
CA ALA A 79 7.34 -4.78 -2.91
C ALA A 79 6.75 -3.61 -3.73
N SER A 80 7.11 -2.38 -3.38
CA SER A 80 6.65 -1.18 -4.11
C SER A 80 7.58 -0.89 -5.28
N PRO A 81 7.05 -0.61 -6.47
CA PRO A 81 7.85 -0.14 -7.59
C PRO A 81 8.59 1.16 -7.25
N ASP A 82 9.74 1.38 -7.88
CA ASP A 82 10.43 2.66 -7.79
C ASP A 82 9.52 3.78 -8.36
N PRO A 83 9.25 4.85 -7.60
CA PRO A 83 8.42 5.96 -8.08
C PRO A 83 8.93 6.61 -9.37
N THR A 84 10.23 6.54 -9.65
CA THR A 84 10.83 7.08 -10.89
C THR A 84 10.43 6.31 -12.15
N LEU A 85 9.88 5.09 -11.99
CA LEU A 85 9.35 4.30 -13.11
C LEU A 85 7.93 4.71 -13.51
N PHE A 86 7.30 5.60 -12.74
CA PHE A 86 5.96 6.07 -13.07
C PHE A 86 6.00 7.00 -14.29
N PRO A 87 5.23 6.71 -15.35
CA PRO A 87 5.21 7.50 -16.58
C PRO A 87 4.37 8.79 -16.36
N ALA A 88 4.96 9.77 -15.66
CA ALA A 88 4.25 10.96 -15.20
C ALA A 88 3.73 11.83 -16.35
N ASP A 89 4.52 12.00 -17.41
CA ASP A 89 4.15 12.85 -18.55
C ASP A 89 2.98 12.24 -19.31
N GLU A 90 3.02 10.95 -19.62
CA GLU A 90 1.94 10.23 -20.29
C GLU A 90 0.66 10.21 -19.44
N PHE A 91 0.81 10.11 -18.13
CA PHE A 91 -0.33 10.19 -17.21
C PHE A 91 -0.98 11.57 -17.24
N TRP A 92 -0.18 12.63 -17.20
CA TRP A 92 -0.67 14.01 -17.29
C TRP A 92 -1.35 14.31 -18.62
N ASP A 93 -0.77 13.88 -19.73
CA ASP A 93 -1.34 14.05 -21.06
C ASP A 93 -2.70 13.34 -21.17
N ALA A 94 -2.80 12.12 -20.66
CA ALA A 94 -4.06 11.37 -20.61
C ALA A 94 -5.12 12.10 -19.76
N LEU A 95 -4.72 12.61 -18.58
CA LEU A 95 -5.63 13.35 -17.68
C LEU A 95 -6.11 14.66 -18.32
N LEU A 96 -5.23 15.41 -18.96
CA LEU A 96 -5.58 16.64 -19.68
C LEU A 96 -6.52 16.36 -20.86
N GLY A 97 -6.36 15.24 -21.56
CA GLY A 97 -7.27 14.79 -22.62
C GLY A 97 -8.70 14.54 -22.14
N LEU A 98 -8.87 14.22 -20.85
CA LEU A 98 -10.19 14.00 -20.25
C LEU A 98 -10.89 15.27 -19.76
N ARG A 99 -10.25 16.44 -19.89
CA ARG A 99 -10.78 17.72 -19.37
C ARG A 99 -12.19 18.05 -19.87
N SER A 100 -12.49 17.75 -21.15
CA SER A 100 -13.81 17.98 -21.73
C SER A 100 -14.90 17.03 -21.20
N GLN A 101 -14.50 15.95 -20.56
CA GLN A 101 -15.38 14.91 -19.99
C GLN A 101 -15.48 15.01 -18.46
N MET A 102 -14.97 16.08 -17.86
CA MET A 102 -14.87 16.21 -16.40
C MET A 102 -16.20 15.96 -15.68
N ILE A 103 -17.33 16.43 -16.23
CA ILE A 103 -18.66 16.22 -15.65
C ILE A 103 -18.98 14.72 -15.55
N ASN A 104 -18.64 13.94 -16.57
CA ASN A 104 -18.86 12.49 -16.57
C ASN A 104 -17.94 11.80 -15.56
N LEU A 105 -16.69 12.27 -15.41
CA LEU A 105 -15.70 11.69 -14.49
C LEU A 105 -16.08 11.88 -13.00
N VAL A 106 -16.79 12.97 -12.67
CA VAL A 106 -17.21 13.26 -11.28
C VAL A 106 -18.64 12.78 -11.00
N SER A 107 -19.32 12.23 -11.98
CA SER A 107 -20.68 11.70 -11.83
C SER A 107 -20.66 10.25 -11.32
N TYR A 108 -21.74 9.83 -10.67
CA TYR A 108 -21.91 8.42 -10.35
C TYR A 108 -22.00 7.58 -11.61
N THR A 109 -21.26 6.49 -11.65
CA THR A 109 -21.31 5.51 -12.73
C THR A 109 -21.96 4.20 -12.28
N SER A 110 -21.97 3.19 -13.14
CA SER A 110 -22.44 1.84 -12.82
C SER A 110 -21.69 1.24 -11.63
N SER A 111 -22.35 0.46 -10.81
CA SER A 111 -21.74 -0.31 -9.71
C SER A 111 -20.65 -1.27 -10.17
N GLN A 112 -20.66 -1.68 -11.44
CA GLN A 112 -19.59 -2.48 -12.05
C GLN A 112 -18.39 -1.64 -12.51
N GLY A 113 -18.48 -0.32 -12.51
CA GLY A 113 -17.50 0.59 -13.05
C GLY A 113 -17.88 1.15 -14.44
N ASP A 114 -17.10 2.10 -14.91
CA ASP A 114 -17.33 2.79 -16.18
C ASP A 114 -17.38 1.80 -17.35
N PRO A 115 -18.43 1.84 -18.21
CA PRO A 115 -18.57 0.90 -19.32
C PRO A 115 -17.44 0.99 -20.35
N VAL A 116 -16.92 2.21 -20.62
CA VAL A 116 -15.83 2.40 -21.57
C VAL A 116 -14.55 1.77 -21.05
N LEU A 117 -14.25 1.97 -19.76
CA LEU A 117 -13.11 1.33 -19.09
C LEU A 117 -13.23 -0.20 -19.16
N ARG A 118 -14.40 -0.78 -18.91
CA ARG A 118 -14.61 -2.23 -18.95
C ARG A 118 -14.38 -2.81 -20.36
N VAL A 119 -14.77 -2.08 -21.40
CA VAL A 119 -14.48 -2.46 -22.80
C VAL A 119 -12.97 -2.49 -23.06
N GLU A 120 -12.24 -1.47 -22.62
CA GLU A 120 -10.77 -1.42 -22.80
C GLU A 120 -10.07 -2.51 -21.97
N LEU A 121 -10.54 -2.78 -20.76
CA LEU A 121 -10.03 -3.88 -19.94
C LEU A 121 -10.28 -5.25 -20.61
N ALA A 122 -11.44 -5.47 -21.21
CA ALA A 122 -11.71 -6.71 -21.95
C ALA A 122 -10.74 -6.90 -23.11
N LYS A 123 -10.45 -5.85 -23.89
CA LYS A 123 -9.43 -5.90 -24.94
C LYS A 123 -8.05 -6.23 -24.39
N GLN A 124 -7.67 -5.61 -23.27
CA GLN A 124 -6.38 -5.84 -22.62
C GLN A 124 -6.26 -7.28 -22.10
N LEU A 125 -7.33 -7.85 -21.56
CA LEU A 125 -7.36 -9.25 -21.13
C LEU A 125 -7.19 -10.22 -22.28
N GLN A 126 -7.76 -9.91 -23.46
CA GLN A 126 -7.56 -10.72 -24.66
C GLN A 126 -6.10 -10.82 -25.09
N THR A 127 -5.30 -9.76 -24.93
CA THR A 127 -3.85 -9.81 -25.22
C THR A 127 -3.11 -10.79 -24.32
N ARG A 128 -3.71 -11.18 -23.20
CA ARG A 128 -3.19 -12.16 -22.23
C ARG A 128 -3.89 -13.53 -22.34
N ALA A 129 -4.57 -13.78 -23.45
CA ALA A 129 -5.36 -14.98 -23.70
C ALA A 129 -6.51 -15.23 -22.69
N ILE A 130 -7.02 -14.16 -22.05
CA ILE A 130 -8.19 -14.22 -21.18
C ILE A 130 -9.40 -13.69 -21.96
N ALA A 131 -10.33 -14.57 -22.30
CA ALA A 131 -11.56 -14.22 -22.99
C ALA A 131 -12.61 -13.75 -21.98
N ALA A 132 -12.68 -12.44 -21.70
CA ALA A 132 -13.70 -11.86 -20.85
C ALA A 132 -14.53 -10.85 -21.63
N GLN A 133 -15.85 -10.85 -21.40
CA GLN A 133 -16.75 -9.84 -21.95
C GLN A 133 -16.81 -8.62 -20.99
N PRO A 134 -17.12 -7.42 -21.47
CA PRO A 134 -17.20 -6.23 -20.62
C PRO A 134 -18.20 -6.33 -19.45
N ASP A 135 -19.25 -7.11 -19.58
CA ASP A 135 -20.27 -7.36 -18.55
C ASP A 135 -19.82 -8.37 -17.48
N GLU A 136 -18.76 -9.12 -17.75
CA GLU A 136 -18.12 -10.02 -16.78
C GLU A 136 -17.03 -9.32 -15.94
N ILE A 137 -16.77 -8.02 -16.19
CA ILE A 137 -15.73 -7.25 -15.52
C ILE A 137 -16.34 -6.35 -14.45
N LEU A 138 -15.81 -6.45 -13.22
CA LEU A 138 -16.08 -5.55 -12.13
C LEU A 138 -14.81 -4.73 -11.80
N VAL A 139 -14.93 -3.41 -11.88
CA VAL A 139 -13.85 -2.49 -11.50
C VAL A 139 -13.88 -2.27 -10.00
N THR A 140 -12.72 -2.42 -9.35
CA THR A 140 -12.56 -2.23 -7.90
C THR A 140 -11.47 -1.21 -7.60
N SER A 141 -11.45 -0.70 -6.36
CA SER A 141 -10.40 0.22 -5.88
C SER A 141 -9.08 -0.50 -5.55
N GLY A 142 -8.81 -1.62 -6.18
CA GLY A 142 -7.60 -2.42 -6.02
C GLY A 142 -7.88 -3.82 -5.51
N VAL A 143 -6.81 -4.63 -5.44
CA VAL A 143 -6.86 -6.06 -5.08
C VAL A 143 -7.47 -6.30 -3.70
N ALA A 144 -7.21 -5.43 -2.73
CA ALA A 144 -7.75 -5.59 -1.38
C ALA A 144 -9.28 -5.56 -1.35
N GLN A 145 -9.90 -4.64 -2.12
CA GLN A 145 -11.36 -4.60 -2.26
C GLN A 145 -11.87 -5.82 -3.03
N ALA A 146 -11.22 -6.21 -4.11
CA ALA A 146 -11.60 -7.38 -4.89
C ALA A 146 -11.60 -8.66 -4.03
N LEU A 147 -10.55 -8.88 -3.24
CA LEU A 147 -10.45 -10.02 -2.33
C LEU A 147 -11.53 -9.98 -1.25
N SER A 148 -11.80 -8.79 -0.69
CA SER A 148 -12.88 -8.65 0.31
C SER A 148 -14.25 -9.02 -0.26
N LEU A 149 -14.56 -8.55 -1.47
CA LEU A 149 -15.83 -8.86 -2.15
C LEU A 149 -15.94 -10.35 -2.51
N LEU A 150 -14.87 -10.96 -3.01
CA LEU A 150 -14.83 -12.39 -3.30
C LEU A 150 -15.09 -13.23 -2.06
N MET A 151 -14.43 -12.90 -0.95
CA MET A 151 -14.64 -13.64 0.31
C MET A 151 -16.05 -13.47 0.84
N GLN A 152 -16.60 -12.25 0.81
CA GLN A 152 -17.98 -11.99 1.23
C GLN A 152 -19.02 -12.77 0.40
N THR A 153 -18.70 -13.00 -0.88
CA THR A 153 -19.60 -13.68 -1.82
C THR A 153 -19.49 -15.20 -1.72
N LEU A 154 -18.25 -15.70 -1.60
CA LEU A 154 -17.96 -17.13 -1.70
C LEU A 154 -17.87 -17.85 -0.36
N CYS A 155 -17.60 -17.12 0.73
CA CYS A 155 -17.33 -17.69 2.04
C CYS A 155 -18.37 -17.28 3.09
N ARG A 156 -18.41 -18.04 4.17
CA ARG A 156 -19.11 -17.73 5.41
C ARG A 156 -18.10 -17.73 6.57
N PRO A 157 -18.35 -17.00 7.66
CA PRO A 157 -17.49 -17.08 8.85
C PRO A 157 -17.29 -18.53 9.28
N GLY A 158 -16.01 -18.90 9.53
CA GLY A 158 -15.60 -20.27 9.83
C GLY A 158 -15.16 -21.10 8.62
N ASP A 159 -15.39 -20.66 7.38
CA ASP A 159 -14.87 -21.32 6.19
C ASP A 159 -13.35 -21.17 6.09
N SER A 160 -12.71 -22.11 5.38
CA SER A 160 -11.27 -22.12 5.11
C SER A 160 -10.95 -21.57 3.72
N VAL A 161 -9.81 -20.87 3.62
CA VAL A 161 -9.19 -20.40 2.38
C VAL A 161 -7.78 -20.97 2.34
N ALA A 162 -7.42 -21.70 1.27
CA ALA A 162 -6.07 -22.14 1.05
C ALA A 162 -5.23 -20.97 0.50
N VAL A 163 -4.00 -20.83 1.00
CA VAL A 163 -3.08 -19.74 0.62
C VAL A 163 -1.68 -20.29 0.45
N GLU A 164 -0.88 -19.73 -0.42
CA GLU A 164 0.55 -20.04 -0.48
C GLU A 164 1.25 -19.69 0.84
N GLN A 165 2.30 -20.37 1.19
CA GLN A 165 3.10 -20.12 2.38
C GLN A 165 4.58 -20.00 2.01
N PRO A 166 5.15 -18.77 2.06
CA PRO A 166 4.56 -17.49 2.49
C PRO A 166 3.51 -16.93 1.52
N THR A 167 2.72 -15.91 1.96
CA THR A 167 1.69 -15.26 1.15
C THR A 167 1.60 -13.75 1.42
N TYR A 168 0.75 -13.06 0.67
CA TYR A 168 0.49 -11.64 0.82
C TYR A 168 -0.18 -11.31 2.16
N LEU A 169 0.46 -10.45 2.97
CA LEU A 169 -0.02 -10.09 4.31
C LEU A 169 -1.42 -9.47 4.32
N GLY A 170 -1.73 -8.62 3.34
CA GLY A 170 -3.04 -7.99 3.21
C GLY A 170 -4.19 -9.00 3.04
N LEU A 171 -3.92 -10.14 2.41
CA LEU A 171 -4.87 -11.25 2.33
C LEU A 171 -5.16 -11.85 3.70
N LEU A 172 -4.13 -12.11 4.51
CA LEU A 172 -4.30 -12.69 5.85
C LEU A 172 -5.13 -11.77 6.76
N HIS A 173 -4.95 -10.45 6.65
CA HIS A 173 -5.79 -9.48 7.33
C HIS A 173 -7.26 -9.57 6.90
N THR A 174 -7.50 -9.66 5.61
CA THR A 174 -8.87 -9.76 5.06
C THR A 174 -9.54 -11.06 5.49
N ILE A 175 -8.82 -12.19 5.44
CA ILE A 175 -9.30 -13.51 5.91
C ILE A 175 -9.72 -13.41 7.38
N LYS A 176 -8.83 -12.89 8.24
CA LYS A 176 -9.09 -12.73 9.67
C LYS A 176 -10.26 -11.80 9.96
N ALA A 177 -10.32 -10.65 9.28
CA ALA A 177 -11.38 -9.66 9.47
C ALA A 177 -12.78 -10.18 9.13
N GLN A 178 -12.87 -11.18 8.25
CA GLN A 178 -14.13 -11.83 7.86
C GLN A 178 -14.42 -13.12 8.65
N GLY A 179 -13.60 -13.42 9.66
CA GLY A 179 -13.79 -14.62 10.49
C GLY A 179 -13.53 -15.93 9.74
N LEU A 180 -12.65 -15.90 8.71
CA LEU A 180 -12.24 -17.06 7.93
C LEU A 180 -10.93 -17.65 8.46
N HIS A 181 -10.58 -18.86 8.03
CA HIS A 181 -9.37 -19.56 8.40
C HIS A 181 -8.42 -19.69 7.21
N ALA A 182 -7.20 -19.15 7.33
CA ALA A 182 -6.16 -19.37 6.34
C ALA A 182 -5.50 -20.73 6.57
N VAL A 183 -5.35 -21.52 5.50
CA VAL A 183 -4.63 -22.80 5.51
C VAL A 183 -3.47 -22.69 4.53
N GLY A 184 -2.23 -22.77 5.04
CA GLY A 184 -1.02 -22.63 4.24
C GLY A 184 -0.75 -23.87 3.39
N VAL A 185 -0.37 -23.61 2.13
CA VAL A 185 0.15 -24.60 1.20
C VAL A 185 1.61 -24.23 0.93
N PRO A 186 2.60 -25.06 1.33
CA PRO A 186 4.00 -24.80 1.03
C PRO A 186 4.23 -24.73 -0.48
N PHE A 187 5.18 -23.89 -0.89
CA PHE A 187 5.62 -23.84 -2.27
C PHE A 187 7.15 -23.83 -2.37
N ASP A 188 7.64 -24.17 -3.53
CA ASP A 188 9.05 -24.22 -3.89
C ASP A 188 9.29 -23.45 -5.21
N ASN A 189 10.45 -23.69 -5.84
CA ASN A 189 10.83 -23.01 -7.08
C ASN A 189 9.93 -23.36 -8.29
N GLU A 190 9.13 -24.39 -8.21
CA GLU A 190 8.20 -24.82 -9.27
C GLU A 190 6.75 -24.39 -9.00
N GLY A 191 6.48 -23.88 -7.79
CA GLY A 191 5.16 -23.41 -7.38
C GLY A 191 4.62 -24.10 -6.14
N PRO A 192 3.31 -24.10 -5.92
CA PRO A 192 2.69 -24.81 -4.79
C PRO A 192 2.95 -26.29 -4.87
N GLN A 193 3.33 -26.92 -3.74
CA GLN A 193 3.51 -28.36 -3.65
C GLN A 193 2.15 -29.04 -3.82
N LEU A 194 1.97 -29.75 -4.95
CA LEU A 194 0.65 -30.26 -5.35
C LEU A 194 0.12 -31.31 -4.38
N ASP A 195 1.00 -32.19 -3.83
CA ASP A 195 0.61 -33.18 -2.86
C ASP A 195 0.06 -32.54 -1.57
N GLU A 196 0.70 -31.44 -1.13
CA GLU A 196 0.23 -30.68 0.03
C GLU A 196 -1.06 -29.93 -0.26
N LEU A 197 -1.20 -29.36 -1.46
CA LEU A 197 -2.44 -28.73 -1.89
C LEU A 197 -3.59 -29.74 -1.91
N GLU A 198 -3.37 -30.92 -2.45
CA GLU A 198 -4.36 -32.01 -2.46
C GLU A 198 -4.75 -32.42 -1.02
N ARG A 199 -3.77 -32.56 -0.14
CA ARG A 199 -4.00 -32.84 1.28
C ARG A 199 -4.85 -31.75 1.95
N VAL A 200 -4.52 -30.49 1.71
CA VAL A 200 -5.28 -29.34 2.24
C VAL A 200 -6.72 -29.33 1.72
N ILE A 201 -6.92 -29.61 0.43
CA ILE A 201 -8.27 -29.68 -0.17
C ILE A 201 -9.09 -30.78 0.51
N HIS A 202 -8.54 -31.96 0.71
CA HIS A 202 -9.25 -33.08 1.32
C HIS A 202 -9.55 -32.86 2.81
N GLN A 203 -8.60 -32.30 3.56
CA GLN A 203 -8.72 -32.15 5.02
C GLN A 203 -9.55 -30.93 5.43
N HIS A 204 -9.31 -29.78 4.76
CA HIS A 204 -9.86 -28.49 5.17
C HIS A 204 -11.01 -28.00 4.28
N ARG A 205 -11.18 -28.59 3.09
CA ARG A 205 -12.21 -28.25 2.10
C ARG A 205 -12.30 -26.74 1.89
N PRO A 206 -11.20 -26.06 1.53
CA PRO A 206 -11.18 -24.62 1.37
C PRO A 206 -12.14 -24.20 0.26
N ARG A 207 -12.73 -23.01 0.40
CA ARG A 207 -13.63 -22.43 -0.61
C ARG A 207 -12.92 -22.08 -1.90
N PHE A 208 -11.69 -21.62 -1.78
CA PHE A 208 -10.80 -21.35 -2.92
C PHE A 208 -9.34 -21.43 -2.47
N PHE A 209 -8.45 -21.46 -3.44
CA PHE A 209 -7.01 -21.33 -3.26
C PHE A 209 -6.55 -19.99 -3.84
N TYR A 210 -5.79 -19.22 -3.05
CA TYR A 210 -5.18 -17.96 -3.47
C TYR A 210 -3.69 -18.19 -3.82
N THR A 211 -3.30 -17.71 -4.99
CA THR A 211 -1.93 -17.82 -5.51
C THR A 211 -1.51 -16.53 -6.21
N ILE A 212 -0.21 -16.24 -6.23
CA ILE A 212 0.43 -15.13 -6.96
C ILE A 212 1.47 -15.70 -7.93
N PRO A 213 1.05 -16.26 -9.06
CA PRO A 213 1.93 -17.10 -9.89
C PRO A 213 3.09 -16.34 -10.57
N SER A 214 3.04 -15.00 -10.65
CA SER A 214 4.05 -14.23 -11.36
C SER A 214 5.18 -13.70 -10.48
N PHE A 215 4.97 -13.55 -9.17
CA PHE A 215 5.88 -12.81 -8.29
C PHE A 215 6.15 -13.49 -6.95
N GLN A 216 5.67 -14.71 -6.79
CA GLN A 216 5.85 -15.45 -5.55
C GLN A 216 7.02 -16.46 -5.67
#